data_d5f9c0690332c51f3edc19c537cb7f31
#
_entry.id   d5f9c0690332c51f3edc19c537cb7f31
#
_cell.length_a   1.000
_cell.length_b   1.000
_cell.length_c   1.000
_cell.angle_alpha   90.00
_cell.angle_beta   90.00
_cell.angle_gamma   90.00
#
_symmetry.space_group_name_H-M   'P 1'
#
loop_
_entity.id
_entity.type
_entity.pdbx_description
1 polymer ?
#
loop_
_entity_poly.entity_id
_entity_poly.type
_entity_poly.pdbx_seq_one_letter_code
_entity_poly.pdbx_strand_id
1 'polypeptide(L)'
;VASEEVLKNLCELNGIEWVIAIPHNIIGPRQKYDDPFRNVVSIMINRMLQGKAPIIYGDGNQTRCFSYIDDCISCLIPMLDQNNLNREIINIGPDEEFVTINKIAELCSNITGVNLNPIYKKDRPKEVKHATCSADKARKLLNYKTKVSLKDGIQKTFEYIKKRGIRPFDYNINIEINNELTPSTWKNKEI
;
A
#
# COMPACT_ATOMS: atom_id res chain seq x y z
N VAL A 1 -14.99 -5.32 6.01
CA VAL A 1 -16.48 -5.33 6.11
C VAL A 1 -16.93 -6.01 7.39
N ALA A 2 -16.70 -7.33 7.61
CA ALA A 2 -17.20 -8.01 8.83
C ALA A 2 -16.69 -7.36 10.13
N SER A 3 -15.39 -7.05 10.22
CA SER A 3 -14.79 -6.38 11.38
C SER A 3 -15.37 -4.98 11.62
N GLU A 4 -15.69 -4.25 10.54
CA GLU A 4 -16.32 -2.93 10.63
C GLU A 4 -17.74 -3.04 11.21
N GLU A 5 -18.53 -4.02 10.77
CA GLU A 5 -19.88 -4.24 11.31
C GLU A 5 -19.85 -4.66 12.79
N VAL A 6 -18.91 -5.53 13.16
CA VAL A 6 -18.72 -5.90 14.58
C VAL A 6 -18.35 -4.67 15.41
N LEU A 7 -17.40 -3.85 14.94
CA LEU A 7 -16.98 -2.64 15.65
C LEU A 7 -18.13 -1.67 15.83
N LYS A 8 -18.88 -1.35 14.79
CA LYS A 8 -20.05 -0.46 14.84
C LYS A 8 -21.07 -0.94 15.89
N ASN A 9 -21.48 -2.21 15.78
CA ASN A 9 -22.47 -2.78 16.68
C ASN A 9 -22.00 -2.77 18.14
N LEU A 10 -20.74 -3.14 18.41
CA LEU A 10 -20.22 -3.15 19.78
C LEU A 10 -20.10 -1.73 20.36
N CYS A 11 -19.64 -0.77 19.56
CA CYS A 11 -19.55 0.62 19.99
C CYS A 11 -20.93 1.21 20.28
N GLU A 12 -21.92 0.96 19.42
CA GLU A 12 -23.28 1.45 19.59
C GLU A 12 -23.97 0.86 20.83
N LEU A 13 -23.82 -0.45 21.05
CA LEU A 13 -24.37 -1.13 22.23
C LEU A 13 -23.78 -0.60 23.55
N ASN A 14 -22.54 -0.14 23.53
CA ASN A 14 -21.84 0.33 24.74
C ASN A 14 -21.71 1.86 24.83
N GLY A 15 -22.35 2.62 23.95
CA GLY A 15 -22.28 4.08 23.95
C GLY A 15 -20.88 4.64 23.67
N ILE A 16 -20.06 3.90 22.91
CA ILE A 16 -18.68 4.28 22.55
C ILE A 16 -18.70 5.00 21.19
N GLU A 17 -18.07 6.15 21.12
CA GLU A 17 -17.85 6.85 19.84
C GLU A 17 -16.85 6.11 18.98
N TRP A 18 -17.02 6.15 17.65
CA TRP A 18 -16.12 5.49 16.73
C TRP A 18 -15.96 6.25 15.42
N VAL A 19 -14.78 6.13 14.83
CA VAL A 19 -14.47 6.56 13.47
C VAL A 19 -13.62 5.49 12.79
N ILE A 20 -13.89 5.23 11.51
CA ILE A 20 -13.14 4.25 10.71
C ILE A 20 -12.32 4.98 9.64
N ALA A 21 -11.01 4.85 9.72
CA ALA A 21 -10.09 5.31 8.69
C ALA A 21 -9.79 4.17 7.70
N ILE A 22 -9.91 4.44 6.40
CA ILE A 22 -9.58 3.50 5.32
C ILE A 22 -8.47 4.09 4.46
N PRO A 23 -7.18 3.93 4.87
CA PRO A 23 -6.07 4.44 4.10
C PRO A 23 -5.77 3.56 2.89
N HIS A 24 -5.39 4.19 1.76
CA HIS A 24 -5.03 3.52 0.51
C HIS A 24 -3.52 3.39 0.34
N ASN A 25 -3.05 2.16 0.06
CA ASN A 25 -1.68 1.83 -0.35
C ASN A 25 -0.59 2.75 0.22
N ILE A 26 -0.43 2.77 1.53
CA ILE A 26 0.53 3.66 2.20
C ILE A 26 1.95 3.25 1.84
N ILE A 27 2.78 4.25 1.47
CA ILE A 27 4.22 4.11 1.26
C ILE A 27 4.98 5.09 2.17
N GLY A 28 6.22 4.78 2.48
CA GLY A 28 7.08 5.67 3.26
C GLY A 28 8.16 4.94 4.06
N PRO A 29 8.99 5.71 4.77
CA PRO A 29 9.96 5.17 5.72
C PRO A 29 9.31 4.28 6.78
N ARG A 30 10.08 3.32 7.30
CA ARG A 30 9.66 2.32 8.31
C ARG A 30 8.68 1.26 7.83
N GLN A 31 8.27 1.29 6.57
CA GLN A 31 7.53 0.18 5.98
C GLN A 31 8.39 -1.09 6.01
N LYS A 32 7.79 -2.24 6.35
CA LYS A 32 8.49 -3.53 6.28
C LYS A 32 8.73 -3.89 4.81
N TYR A 33 10.01 -3.86 4.38
CA TYR A 33 10.40 -4.04 2.98
C TYR A 33 10.96 -5.43 2.66
N ASP A 34 11.11 -6.25 3.66
CA ASP A 34 11.46 -7.66 3.57
C ASP A 34 10.25 -8.61 3.65
N ASP A 35 9.03 -8.07 3.61
CA ASP A 35 7.78 -8.84 3.56
C ASP A 35 7.45 -9.18 2.08
N PRO A 36 7.39 -10.48 1.70
CA PRO A 36 7.14 -10.88 0.32
C PRO A 36 5.68 -10.79 -0.10
N PHE A 37 4.76 -10.52 0.82
CA PHE A 37 3.32 -10.58 0.57
C PHE A 37 2.68 -9.21 0.35
N ARG A 38 3.30 -8.13 0.83
CA ARG A 38 2.72 -6.78 0.85
C ARG A 38 3.67 -5.71 0.37
N ASN A 39 3.04 -4.61 -0.12
CA ASN A 39 3.71 -3.34 -0.43
C ASN A 39 4.62 -3.43 -1.64
N VAL A 40 3.99 -3.44 -2.82
CA VAL A 40 4.67 -3.56 -4.11
C VAL A 40 5.87 -2.63 -4.28
N VAL A 41 5.78 -1.36 -3.82
CA VAL A 41 6.88 -0.37 -3.93
C VAL A 41 8.11 -0.84 -3.15
N SER A 42 7.95 -1.18 -1.88
CA SER A 42 9.07 -1.61 -1.03
C SER A 42 9.66 -2.95 -1.47
N ILE A 43 8.82 -3.88 -1.96
CA ILE A 43 9.29 -5.14 -2.57
C ILE A 43 10.15 -4.86 -3.80
N MET A 44 9.67 -4.02 -4.74
CA MET A 44 10.42 -3.70 -5.95
C MET A 44 11.75 -3.04 -5.63
N ILE A 45 11.78 -2.05 -4.73
CA ILE A 45 13.01 -1.38 -4.31
C ILE A 45 14.00 -2.39 -3.69
N ASN A 46 13.55 -3.22 -2.74
CA ASN A 46 14.42 -4.18 -2.08
C ASN A 46 14.98 -5.24 -3.06
N ARG A 47 14.15 -5.71 -4.01
CA ARG A 47 14.60 -6.63 -5.08
C ARG A 47 15.64 -5.99 -5.98
N MET A 48 15.38 -4.77 -6.45
CA MET A 48 16.32 -4.03 -7.33
C MET A 48 17.65 -3.79 -6.64
N LEU A 49 17.65 -3.41 -5.35
CA LEU A 49 18.86 -3.26 -4.56
C LEU A 49 19.61 -4.59 -4.35
N GLN A 50 18.93 -5.72 -4.39
CA GLN A 50 19.55 -7.07 -4.41
C GLN A 50 20.06 -7.48 -5.79
N GLY A 51 19.99 -6.62 -6.81
CA GLY A 51 20.31 -6.97 -8.20
C GLY A 51 19.28 -7.88 -8.87
N LYS A 52 18.08 -8.00 -8.30
CA LYS A 52 17.00 -8.85 -8.84
C LYS A 52 16.00 -8.02 -9.60
N ALA A 53 15.46 -8.56 -10.68
CA ALA A 53 14.40 -7.92 -11.46
C ALA A 53 13.10 -7.78 -10.64
N PRO A 54 12.33 -6.68 -10.80
CA PRO A 54 11.00 -6.58 -10.19
C PRO A 54 10.04 -7.60 -10.81
N ILE A 55 9.13 -8.12 -9.99
CA ILE A 55 8.08 -9.03 -10.44
C ILE A 55 6.79 -8.25 -10.63
N ILE A 56 6.15 -8.44 -11.78
CA ILE A 56 4.86 -7.87 -12.14
C ILE A 56 3.89 -9.01 -12.44
N TYR A 57 2.70 -8.95 -11.85
CA TYR A 57 1.64 -9.91 -12.13
C TYR A 57 0.75 -9.41 -13.28
N GLY A 58 0.38 -10.32 -14.17
CA GLY A 58 -0.36 -9.98 -15.38
C GLY A 58 0.43 -9.10 -16.33
N ASP A 59 -0.25 -8.18 -16.99
CA ASP A 59 0.33 -7.21 -17.92
C ASP A 59 0.85 -5.93 -17.24
N GLY A 60 0.67 -5.80 -15.94
CA GLY A 60 1.09 -4.63 -15.17
C GLY A 60 0.24 -3.37 -15.37
N ASN A 61 -0.89 -3.47 -16.09
CA ASN A 61 -1.78 -2.34 -16.37
C ASN A 61 -2.83 -2.10 -15.27
N GLN A 62 -2.88 -2.94 -14.25
CA GLN A 62 -3.71 -2.68 -13.08
C GLN A 62 -3.28 -1.39 -12.41
N THR A 63 -4.27 -0.53 -12.05
CA THR A 63 -4.03 0.79 -11.51
C THR A 63 -4.25 0.86 -10.00
N ARG A 64 -3.43 1.66 -9.34
CA ARG A 64 -3.49 1.96 -7.91
C ARG A 64 -3.21 3.43 -7.66
N CYS A 65 -3.74 3.96 -6.56
CA CYS A 65 -3.24 5.19 -5.96
C CYS A 65 -2.39 4.87 -4.73
N PHE A 66 -1.46 5.75 -4.40
CA PHE A 66 -0.53 5.56 -3.29
C PHE A 66 -0.52 6.80 -2.40
N SER A 67 -0.63 6.60 -1.10
CA SER A 67 -0.55 7.65 -0.09
C SER A 67 0.82 7.67 0.56
N TYR A 68 1.40 8.86 0.71
CA TYR A 68 2.57 8.98 1.56
C TYR A 68 2.16 8.98 3.04
N ILE A 69 2.95 8.34 3.88
CA ILE A 69 2.61 8.11 5.29
C ILE A 69 2.26 9.40 6.06
N ASP A 70 2.99 10.51 5.83
CA ASP A 70 2.74 11.76 6.55
C ASP A 70 1.39 12.39 6.14
N ASP A 71 0.97 12.22 4.89
CA ASP A 71 -0.34 12.68 4.43
C ASP A 71 -1.46 11.87 5.12
N CYS A 72 -1.26 10.57 5.33
CA CYS A 72 -2.18 9.75 6.11
C CYS A 72 -2.22 10.16 7.59
N ILE A 73 -1.06 10.36 8.21
CA ILE A 73 -0.96 10.77 9.62
C ILE A 73 -1.64 12.11 9.83
N SER A 74 -1.53 13.05 8.88
CA SER A 74 -2.20 14.35 8.98
C SER A 74 -3.73 14.24 9.09
N CYS A 75 -4.33 13.14 8.63
CA CYS A 75 -5.75 12.83 8.81
C CYS A 75 -6.01 12.04 10.09
N LEU A 76 -5.15 11.09 10.44
CA LEU A 76 -5.37 10.20 11.59
C LEU A 76 -5.31 10.94 12.93
N ILE A 77 -4.38 11.92 13.08
CA ILE A 77 -4.26 12.69 14.32
C ILE A 77 -5.54 13.47 14.65
N PRO A 78 -6.12 14.27 13.73
CA PRO A 78 -7.38 14.95 14.00
C PRO A 78 -8.56 14.01 14.32
N MET A 79 -8.54 12.77 13.82
CA MET A 79 -9.60 11.79 14.13
C MET A 79 -9.65 11.39 15.61
N LEU A 80 -8.57 11.60 16.37
CA LEU A 80 -8.52 11.30 17.81
C LEU A 80 -9.19 12.37 18.66
N ASP A 81 -9.23 13.63 18.17
CA ASP A 81 -9.61 14.79 18.98
C ASP A 81 -10.90 15.47 18.53
N GLN A 82 -11.42 15.13 17.33
CA GLN A 82 -12.60 15.79 16.75
C GLN A 82 -13.90 15.05 17.08
N ASN A 83 -14.74 15.63 17.92
CA ASN A 83 -16.02 15.03 18.32
C ASN A 83 -17.09 14.99 17.20
N ASN A 84 -16.88 15.70 16.10
CA ASN A 84 -17.80 15.73 14.95
C ASN A 84 -17.58 14.58 13.95
N LEU A 85 -16.68 13.65 14.24
CA LEU A 85 -16.36 12.52 13.37
C LEU A 85 -16.97 11.19 13.87
N ASN A 86 -17.76 11.24 14.93
CA ASN A 86 -18.43 10.04 15.43
C ASN A 86 -19.32 9.40 14.36
N ARG A 87 -19.20 8.10 14.17
CA ARG A 87 -19.89 7.27 13.17
C ARG A 87 -19.48 7.54 11.71
N GLU A 88 -18.33 8.15 11.49
CA GLU A 88 -17.83 8.41 10.15
C GLU A 88 -16.92 7.28 9.66
N ILE A 89 -17.02 6.98 8.36
CA ILE A 89 -16.09 6.10 7.62
C ILE A 89 -15.44 6.96 6.55
N ILE A 90 -14.11 7.08 6.60
CA ILE A 90 -13.36 8.05 5.80
C ILE A 90 -12.24 7.37 5.05
N ASN A 91 -12.29 7.40 3.71
CA ASN A 91 -11.16 7.00 2.88
C ASN A 91 -10.06 8.07 2.97
N ILE A 92 -8.81 7.62 3.11
CA ILE A 92 -7.63 8.49 3.16
C ILE A 92 -6.68 8.08 2.05
N GLY A 93 -6.45 8.98 1.11
CA GLY A 93 -5.53 8.76 -0.01
C GLY A 93 -5.86 9.65 -1.19
N PRO A 94 -4.90 9.82 -2.12
CA PRO A 94 -5.12 10.61 -3.32
C PRO A 94 -6.15 9.92 -4.23
N ASP A 95 -6.94 10.71 -4.92
CA ASP A 95 -7.89 10.28 -5.95
C ASP A 95 -7.65 10.99 -7.30
N GLU A 96 -6.54 11.73 -7.39
CA GLU A 96 -6.14 12.44 -8.60
C GLU A 96 -5.09 11.68 -9.43
N GLU A 97 -4.27 10.84 -8.79
CA GLU A 97 -3.16 10.14 -9.45
C GLU A 97 -3.30 8.62 -9.35
N PHE A 98 -3.79 8.00 -10.41
CA PHE A 98 -3.85 6.55 -10.57
C PHE A 98 -2.74 6.09 -11.51
N VAL A 99 -1.86 5.24 -11.02
CA VAL A 99 -0.70 4.76 -11.77
C VAL A 99 -0.75 3.25 -11.96
N THR A 100 -0.24 2.78 -13.11
CA THR A 100 -0.09 1.35 -13.37
C THR A 100 1.07 0.76 -12.57
N ILE A 101 1.05 -0.55 -12.34
CA ILE A 101 2.18 -1.24 -11.71
C ILE A 101 3.43 -1.17 -12.58
N ASN A 102 3.29 -1.13 -13.92
CA ASN A 102 4.39 -0.85 -14.84
C ASN A 102 5.04 0.51 -14.55
N LYS A 103 4.21 1.56 -14.33
CA LYS A 103 4.72 2.90 -14.00
C LYS A 103 5.43 2.92 -12.64
N ILE A 104 4.94 2.17 -11.66
CA ILE A 104 5.63 2.00 -10.37
C ILE A 104 7.01 1.38 -10.56
N ALA A 105 7.11 0.32 -11.36
CA ALA A 105 8.38 -0.35 -11.64
C ALA A 105 9.37 0.60 -12.35
N GLU A 106 8.89 1.39 -13.32
CA GLU A 106 9.68 2.43 -13.98
C GLU A 106 10.21 3.49 -12.99
N LEU A 107 9.34 4.01 -12.12
CA LEU A 107 9.72 4.99 -11.10
C LEU A 107 10.76 4.41 -10.14
N CYS A 108 10.58 3.17 -9.68
CA CYS A 108 11.54 2.49 -8.83
C CYS A 108 12.89 2.28 -9.54
N SER A 109 12.88 1.90 -10.82
CA SER A 109 14.08 1.76 -11.65
C SER A 109 14.85 3.08 -11.76
N ASN A 110 14.16 4.16 -12.10
CA ASN A 110 14.76 5.49 -12.23
C ASN A 110 15.37 5.99 -10.90
N ILE A 111 14.72 5.70 -9.77
CA ILE A 111 15.16 6.14 -8.45
C ILE A 111 16.32 5.29 -7.94
N THR A 112 16.28 3.98 -8.15
CA THR A 112 17.35 3.06 -7.69
C THR A 112 18.59 3.10 -8.59
N GLY A 113 18.45 3.56 -9.82
CA GLY A 113 19.48 3.50 -10.86
C GLY A 113 19.71 2.10 -11.44
N VAL A 114 18.79 1.16 -11.14
CA VAL A 114 18.86 -0.23 -11.63
C VAL A 114 18.03 -0.34 -12.90
N ASN A 115 18.57 -0.97 -13.95
CA ASN A 115 17.85 -1.13 -15.21
C ASN A 115 16.50 -1.85 -15.02
N LEU A 116 15.46 -1.28 -15.63
CA LEU A 116 14.14 -1.88 -15.65
C LEU A 116 14.16 -3.12 -16.56
N ASN A 117 14.01 -4.28 -15.95
CA ASN A 117 13.91 -5.55 -16.68
C ASN A 117 12.91 -6.47 -15.94
N PRO A 118 11.60 -6.14 -15.97
CA PRO A 118 10.62 -6.81 -15.14
C PRO A 118 10.37 -8.26 -15.59
N ILE A 119 10.12 -9.12 -14.60
CA ILE A 119 9.64 -10.48 -14.82
C ILE A 119 8.13 -10.49 -14.70
N TYR A 120 7.44 -10.75 -15.80
CA TYR A 120 5.98 -10.88 -15.79
C TYR A 120 5.58 -12.31 -15.37
N LYS A 121 4.69 -12.39 -14.39
CA LYS A 121 4.11 -13.65 -13.90
C LYS A 121 2.62 -13.68 -14.22
N LYS A 122 2.02 -14.87 -14.15
CA LYS A 122 0.57 -15.03 -14.31
C LYS A 122 -0.20 -14.11 -13.36
N ASP A 123 -1.33 -13.58 -13.83
CA ASP A 123 -2.26 -12.78 -13.01
C ASP A 123 -2.57 -13.47 -11.67
N ARG A 124 -2.65 -12.67 -10.62
CA ARG A 124 -3.16 -13.17 -9.35
C ARG A 124 -4.67 -13.37 -9.45
N PRO A 125 -5.20 -14.48 -8.91
CA PRO A 125 -6.63 -14.71 -8.93
C PRO A 125 -7.41 -13.58 -8.25
N LYS A 126 -8.50 -13.13 -8.89
CA LYS A 126 -9.40 -12.08 -8.38
C LYS A 126 -8.72 -10.74 -8.07
N GLU A 127 -7.61 -10.43 -8.72
CA GLU A 127 -6.97 -9.11 -8.55
C GLU A 127 -7.86 -7.99 -9.10
N VAL A 128 -8.04 -6.96 -8.29
CA VAL A 128 -8.77 -5.75 -8.70
C VAL A 128 -7.95 -5.02 -9.76
N LYS A 129 -8.51 -4.84 -10.96
CA LYS A 129 -7.82 -4.16 -12.06
C LYS A 129 -7.67 -2.65 -11.81
N HIS A 130 -8.72 -2.00 -11.32
CA HIS A 130 -8.74 -0.57 -11.04
C HIS A 130 -9.21 -0.36 -9.60
N ALA A 131 -8.28 -0.07 -8.70
CA ALA A 131 -8.60 0.28 -7.32
C ALA A 131 -8.66 1.79 -7.20
N THR A 132 -9.86 2.32 -6.97
CA THR A 132 -10.15 3.74 -6.83
C THR A 132 -10.77 4.04 -5.47
N CYS A 133 -10.59 5.26 -4.99
CA CYS A 133 -11.33 5.78 -3.84
C CYS A 133 -11.71 7.24 -4.12
N SER A 134 -12.68 7.79 -3.38
CA SER A 134 -12.90 9.22 -3.28
C SER A 134 -12.32 9.73 -1.97
N ALA A 135 -11.56 10.83 -2.04
CA ALA A 135 -11.06 11.55 -0.87
C ALA A 135 -11.95 12.74 -0.46
N ASP A 136 -13.11 12.92 -1.07
CA ASP A 136 -13.98 14.08 -0.83
C ASP A 136 -14.37 14.24 0.65
N LYS A 137 -14.71 13.14 1.31
CA LYS A 137 -15.03 13.15 2.74
C LYS A 137 -13.81 13.55 3.59
N ALA A 138 -12.62 13.04 3.28
CA ALA A 138 -11.39 13.43 3.96
C ALA A 138 -11.07 14.92 3.73
N ARG A 139 -11.25 15.43 2.53
CA ARG A 139 -11.10 16.87 2.23
C ARG A 139 -12.06 17.71 3.06
N LYS A 140 -13.33 17.34 3.08
CA LYS A 140 -14.39 18.08 3.77
C LYS A 140 -14.22 18.06 5.29
N LEU A 141 -13.93 16.91 5.88
CA LEU A 141 -13.95 16.73 7.33
C LEU A 141 -12.57 16.91 7.98
N LEU A 142 -11.49 16.59 7.27
CA LEU A 142 -10.13 16.54 7.80
C LEU A 142 -9.18 17.51 7.07
N ASN A 143 -9.69 18.31 6.13
CA ASN A 143 -8.88 19.20 5.30
C ASN A 143 -7.70 18.48 4.60
N TYR A 144 -7.95 17.22 4.19
CA TYR A 144 -6.96 16.40 3.50
C TYR A 144 -6.45 17.07 2.23
N LYS A 145 -5.14 16.99 2.04
CA LYS A 145 -4.45 17.40 0.81
C LYS A 145 -3.27 16.48 0.58
N THR A 146 -3.08 16.05 -0.65
CA THR A 146 -1.85 15.37 -1.08
C THR A 146 -0.71 16.38 -1.08
N LYS A 147 0.26 16.23 -0.20
CA LYS A 147 1.43 17.13 -0.06
C LYS A 147 2.69 16.54 -0.65
N VAL A 148 2.78 15.20 -0.68
CA VAL A 148 3.96 14.49 -1.16
C VAL A 148 3.59 13.76 -2.45
N SER A 149 4.30 14.08 -3.53
CA SER A 149 4.11 13.41 -4.82
C SER A 149 4.47 11.91 -4.71
N LEU A 150 3.89 11.08 -5.57
CA LEU A 150 4.23 9.66 -5.63
C LEU A 150 5.74 9.44 -5.81
N LYS A 151 6.37 10.20 -6.71
CA LYS A 151 7.82 10.13 -6.96
C LYS A 151 8.62 10.42 -5.70
N ASP A 152 8.29 11.50 -4.97
CA ASP A 152 8.98 11.87 -3.74
C ASP A 152 8.75 10.84 -2.62
N GLY A 153 7.54 10.28 -2.53
CA GLY A 153 7.22 9.20 -1.59
C GLY A 153 8.05 7.94 -1.85
N ILE A 154 8.22 7.55 -3.13
CA ILE A 154 9.07 6.43 -3.52
C ILE A 154 10.55 6.76 -3.22
N GLN A 155 11.01 7.97 -3.53
CA GLN A 155 12.38 8.42 -3.24
C GLN A 155 12.71 8.31 -1.74
N LYS A 156 11.84 8.84 -0.88
CA LYS A 156 12.02 8.77 0.59
C LYS A 156 11.99 7.33 1.10
N THR A 157 11.15 6.48 0.52
CA THR A 157 11.11 5.05 0.84
C THR A 157 12.42 4.36 0.46
N PHE A 158 12.93 4.65 -0.74
CA PHE A 158 14.23 4.15 -1.21
C PHE A 158 15.38 4.58 -0.32
N GLU A 159 15.48 5.86 0.05
CA GLU A 159 16.54 6.38 0.92
C GLU A 159 16.53 5.68 2.28
N TYR A 160 15.34 5.45 2.84
CA TYR A 160 15.21 4.70 4.07
C TYR A 160 15.72 3.25 3.93
N ILE A 161 15.30 2.53 2.88
CA ILE A 161 15.72 1.15 2.63
C ILE A 161 17.23 1.10 2.39
N LYS A 162 17.77 2.01 1.57
CA LYS A 162 19.22 2.11 1.29
C LYS A 162 20.03 2.34 2.58
N LYS A 163 19.56 3.22 3.46
CA LYS A 163 20.20 3.48 4.76
C LYS A 163 20.15 2.29 5.70
N ARG A 164 19.06 1.53 5.70
CA ARG A 164 18.87 0.34 6.57
C ARG A 164 19.59 -0.90 6.04
N GLY A 165 19.95 -0.90 4.77
CA GLY A 165 20.56 -2.02 4.08
C GLY A 165 19.58 -3.00 3.47
N ILE A 166 20.06 -3.76 2.51
CA ILE A 166 19.34 -4.82 1.81
C ILE A 166 19.00 -5.95 2.79
N ARG A 167 17.81 -6.53 2.66
CA ARG A 167 17.38 -7.67 3.46
C ARG A 167 16.82 -8.78 2.59
N PRO A 168 17.14 -10.06 2.86
CA PRO A 168 16.44 -11.17 2.25
C PRO A 168 14.95 -11.11 2.62
N PHE A 169 14.11 -11.63 1.73
CA PHE A 169 12.68 -11.69 2.05
C PHE A 169 12.39 -12.74 3.13
N ASP A 170 11.56 -12.35 4.06
CA ASP A 170 11.22 -13.12 5.25
C ASP A 170 9.88 -13.83 5.06
N TYR A 171 9.93 -15.15 4.86
CA TYR A 171 8.76 -16.01 4.67
C TYR A 171 8.28 -16.65 5.99
N ASN A 172 8.29 -15.90 7.09
CA ASN A 172 7.90 -16.41 8.41
C ASN A 172 6.40 -16.73 8.55
N ILE A 173 5.58 -16.31 7.59
CA ILE A 173 4.18 -16.67 7.56
C ILE A 173 4.01 -17.94 6.75
N ASN A 174 3.59 -19.02 7.40
CA ASN A 174 3.17 -20.22 6.71
C ASN A 174 1.86 -19.97 5.98
N ILE A 175 1.80 -20.31 4.70
CA ILE A 175 0.57 -20.26 3.93
C ILE A 175 -0.27 -21.47 4.34
N GLU A 176 -1.27 -21.25 5.19
CA GLU A 176 -2.15 -22.32 5.68
C GLU A 176 -3.07 -22.87 4.59
N ILE A 177 -3.55 -22.00 3.70
CA ILE A 177 -4.41 -22.37 2.58
C ILE A 177 -3.59 -22.35 1.29
N ASN A 178 -3.15 -23.51 0.86
CA ASN A 178 -2.40 -23.70 -0.38
C ASN A 178 -3.28 -24.41 -1.43
N ASN A 179 -3.94 -23.63 -2.25
CA ASN A 179 -4.80 -24.11 -3.35
C ASN A 179 -4.47 -23.40 -4.67
N GLU A 180 -5.26 -23.64 -5.70
CA GLU A 180 -5.11 -23.04 -7.03
C GLU A 180 -5.19 -21.51 -7.05
N LEU A 181 -5.86 -20.90 -6.06
CA LEU A 181 -5.98 -19.45 -5.91
C LEU A 181 -4.78 -18.81 -5.19
N THR A 182 -3.84 -19.61 -4.65
CA THR A 182 -2.64 -19.09 -4.02
C THR A 182 -1.61 -18.74 -5.09
N PRO A 183 -1.06 -17.52 -5.14
CA PRO A 183 -0.05 -17.12 -6.12
C PRO A 183 1.18 -18.05 -6.10
N SER A 184 1.64 -18.48 -7.29
CA SER A 184 2.80 -19.38 -7.41
C SER A 184 4.05 -18.79 -6.75
N THR A 185 4.26 -17.48 -6.87
CA THR A 185 5.42 -16.78 -6.26
C THR A 185 5.41 -16.85 -4.72
N TRP A 186 4.25 -16.97 -4.10
CA TRP A 186 4.15 -17.17 -2.66
C TRP A 186 4.40 -18.62 -2.27
N LYS A 187 3.84 -19.58 -3.04
CA LYS A 187 4.05 -21.02 -2.83
C LYS A 187 5.52 -21.39 -2.95
N ASN A 188 6.17 -20.87 -4.00
CA ASN A 188 7.54 -21.22 -4.38
C ASN A 188 8.60 -20.29 -3.78
N LYS A 189 8.19 -19.30 -2.96
CA LYS A 189 9.10 -18.31 -2.35
C LYS A 189 9.98 -17.59 -3.38
N GLU A 190 9.39 -17.13 -4.48
CA GLU A 190 10.10 -16.54 -5.63
C GLU A 190 10.29 -15.01 -5.56
N ILE A 191 9.82 -14.36 -4.51
CA ILE A 191 9.97 -12.90 -4.33
C ILE A 191 11.31 -12.55 -3.71
#